data_350b0f13ef2f13f706066772591fc042
#
_entry.id   350b0f13ef2f13f706066772591fc042
#
_cell.length_a   1.000
_cell.length_b   1.000
_cell.length_c   1.000
_cell.angle_alpha   90.00
_cell.angle_beta   90.00
_cell.angle_gamma   90.00
#
_symmetry.space_group_name_H-M   'P 1'
#
loop_
_entity.id
_entity.type
_entity.pdbx_description
1 polymer ?
#
loop_
_entity_poly.entity_id
_entity_poly.type
_entity_poly.pdbx_seq_one_letter_code
_entity_poly.pdbx_strand_id
1 'polypeptide(L)'
;QRLMLTWLASYPSIYEGIKQYITLEDFTDPMYHRMAELLFEQYDRGEPNPAGILSRFEDLEEQKKAAAVLHAGIRLDSDEERQQALKDVIFRMKSDSLKKRMARGDPSDPESFMALMREKKELEEFRVQTGELHISIN
;
A
#
# COMPACT_ATOMS: atom_id res chain seq x y z
N GLN A 1 0.20 -4.98 -4.00
CA GLN A 1 -0.72 -4.90 -2.85
C GLN A 1 -0.27 -5.83 -1.71
N ARG A 2 -0.02 -7.08 -2.03
CA ARG A 2 0.43 -8.06 -1.04
C ARG A 2 1.72 -7.61 -0.34
N LEU A 3 2.70 -7.17 -1.11
CA LEU A 3 3.99 -6.77 -0.58
C LEU A 3 3.87 -5.56 0.36
N MET A 4 3.02 -4.59 0.04
CA MET A 4 2.78 -3.46 0.91
C MET A 4 2.22 -3.89 2.27
N LEU A 5 1.31 -4.86 2.27
CA LEU A 5 0.77 -5.41 3.52
C LEU A 5 1.85 -6.10 4.35
N THR A 6 2.75 -6.85 3.69
CA THR A 6 3.90 -7.46 4.35
C THR A 6 4.82 -6.38 4.97
N TRP A 7 5.06 -5.28 4.23
CA TRP A 7 5.82 -4.16 4.75
C TRP A 7 5.18 -3.54 5.99
N LEU A 8 3.88 -3.30 5.95
CA LEU A 8 3.14 -2.71 7.08
C LEU A 8 3.19 -3.60 8.32
N ALA A 9 3.09 -4.92 8.11
CA ALA A 9 3.15 -5.87 9.22
C ALA A 9 4.56 -5.94 9.82
N SER A 10 5.59 -5.92 8.98
CA SER A 10 6.98 -6.03 9.42
C SER A 10 7.51 -4.73 10.04
N TYR A 11 7.08 -3.59 9.52
CA TYR A 11 7.54 -2.27 9.96
C TYR A 11 6.35 -1.32 10.12
N PRO A 12 5.58 -1.46 11.23
CA PRO A 12 4.39 -0.61 11.42
C PRO A 12 4.66 0.89 11.36
N SER A 13 5.88 1.31 11.70
CA SER A 13 6.25 2.73 11.69
C SER A 13 6.18 3.37 10.30
N ILE A 14 6.23 2.57 9.23
CA ILE A 14 6.15 3.13 7.87
C ILE A 14 4.76 3.71 7.56
N TYR A 15 3.74 3.34 8.32
CA TYR A 15 2.38 3.78 8.08
C TYR A 15 2.26 5.30 7.99
N GLU A 16 2.89 6.03 8.91
CA GLU A 16 2.84 7.50 8.92
C GLU A 16 3.39 8.10 7.62
N GLY A 17 4.44 7.49 7.07
CA GLY A 17 5.01 7.96 5.81
C GLY A 17 4.20 7.55 4.61
N ILE A 18 3.76 6.29 4.55
CA ILE A 18 3.09 5.78 3.35
C ILE A 18 1.66 6.26 3.19
N LYS A 19 0.98 6.63 4.29
CA LYS A 19 -0.42 7.08 4.19
C LYS A 19 -0.57 8.37 3.40
N GLN A 20 0.52 9.11 3.19
CA GLN A 20 0.53 10.30 2.35
C GLN A 20 0.43 9.95 0.86
N TYR A 21 0.79 8.74 0.49
CA TYR A 21 0.83 8.27 -0.90
C TYR A 21 -0.19 7.18 -1.20
N ILE A 22 -0.43 6.28 -0.24
CA ILE A 22 -1.26 5.09 -0.40
C ILE A 22 -2.55 5.26 0.40
N THR A 23 -3.69 4.97 -0.23
CA THR A 23 -5.00 4.96 0.41
C THR A 23 -5.63 3.58 0.27
N LEU A 24 -6.76 3.35 0.94
CA LEU A 24 -7.49 2.08 0.82
C LEU A 24 -7.92 1.79 -0.61
N GLU A 25 -8.18 2.83 -1.41
CA GLU A 25 -8.55 2.67 -2.82
C GLU A 25 -7.47 1.98 -3.66
N ASP A 26 -6.22 2.07 -3.22
CA ASP A 26 -5.11 1.44 -3.93
C ASP A 26 -5.04 -0.07 -3.71
N PHE A 27 -5.75 -0.57 -2.72
CA PHE A 27 -5.91 -2.00 -2.48
C PHE A 27 -7.16 -2.48 -3.21
N THR A 28 -6.99 -2.86 -4.47
CA THR A 28 -8.10 -3.20 -5.37
C THR A 28 -8.57 -4.64 -5.23
N ASP A 29 -7.76 -5.52 -4.67
CA ASP A 29 -8.16 -6.89 -4.36
C ASP A 29 -9.02 -6.87 -3.10
N PRO A 30 -10.21 -7.49 -3.10
CA PRO A 30 -11.12 -7.44 -1.95
C PRO A 30 -10.51 -7.91 -0.63
N MET A 31 -9.73 -8.98 -0.67
CA MET A 31 -9.09 -9.51 0.53
C MET A 31 -8.01 -8.56 1.06
N TYR A 32 -7.14 -8.08 0.17
CA TYR A 32 -6.08 -7.15 0.56
C TYR A 32 -6.67 -5.82 1.02
N HIS A 33 -7.76 -5.38 0.41
CA HIS A 33 -8.48 -4.18 0.86
C HIS A 33 -8.96 -4.34 2.30
N ARG A 34 -9.56 -5.48 2.60
CA ARG A 34 -10.05 -5.80 3.95
C ARG A 34 -8.90 -5.83 4.96
N MET A 35 -7.78 -6.45 4.59
CA MET A 35 -6.59 -6.48 5.44
C MET A 35 -6.08 -5.07 5.70
N ALA A 36 -6.01 -4.25 4.65
CA ALA A 36 -5.55 -2.87 4.77
C ALA A 36 -6.47 -2.03 5.68
N GLU A 37 -7.79 -2.19 5.54
CA GLU A 37 -8.75 -1.51 6.42
C GLU A 37 -8.46 -1.82 7.90
N LEU A 38 -8.28 -3.10 8.20
CA LEU A 38 -8.04 -3.53 9.57
C LEU A 38 -6.71 -3.03 10.12
N LEU A 39 -5.66 -3.07 9.31
CA LEU A 39 -4.35 -2.56 9.71
C LEU A 39 -4.36 -1.04 9.89
N PHE A 40 -4.95 -0.33 8.96
CA PHE A 40 -5.02 1.14 9.02
C PHE A 40 -5.79 1.59 10.26
N GLU A 41 -6.89 0.91 10.58
CA GLU A 41 -7.67 1.19 11.78
C GLU A 41 -6.83 1.04 13.04
N GLN A 42 -6.08 -0.06 13.15
CA GLN A 42 -5.21 -0.29 14.29
C GLN A 42 -4.12 0.76 14.39
N TYR A 43 -3.49 1.08 13.27
CA TYR A 43 -2.35 2.00 13.26
C TYR A 43 -2.81 3.44 13.54
N ASP A 44 -4.00 3.82 13.09
CA ASP A 44 -4.58 5.12 13.40
C ASP A 44 -4.87 5.27 14.89
N ARG A 45 -5.21 4.17 15.57
CA ARG A 45 -5.42 4.17 17.02
C ARG A 45 -4.12 4.07 17.81
N GLY A 46 -2.98 3.92 17.13
CA GLY A 46 -1.69 3.74 17.78
C GLY A 46 -1.51 2.38 18.45
N GLU A 47 -2.27 1.38 18.04
CA GLU A 47 -2.25 0.03 18.62
C GLU A 47 -1.92 -1.02 17.56
N PRO A 48 -0.69 -1.00 16.96
CA PRO A 48 -0.35 -1.95 15.91
C PRO A 48 -0.29 -3.39 16.44
N ASN A 49 -1.15 -4.23 15.86
CA ASN A 49 -1.19 -5.66 16.17
C ASN A 49 -1.58 -6.42 14.90
N PRO A 50 -0.67 -6.53 13.91
CA PRO A 50 -1.00 -7.16 12.64
C PRO A 50 -1.59 -8.56 12.76
N ALA A 51 -1.05 -9.39 13.65
CA ALA A 51 -1.57 -10.75 13.84
C ALA A 51 -3.02 -10.75 14.33
N GLY A 52 -3.44 -9.71 15.03
CA GLY A 52 -4.80 -9.59 15.55
C GLY A 52 -5.87 -9.52 14.48
N ILE A 53 -5.53 -9.12 13.26
CA ILE A 53 -6.54 -9.04 12.19
C ILE A 53 -6.98 -10.42 11.72
N LEU A 54 -6.18 -11.46 11.96
CA LEU A 54 -6.50 -12.82 11.52
C LEU A 54 -7.81 -13.33 12.11
N SER A 55 -8.13 -12.93 13.33
CA SER A 55 -9.38 -13.33 13.99
C SER A 55 -10.62 -12.69 13.36
N ARG A 56 -10.43 -11.69 12.50
CA ARG A 56 -11.54 -11.00 11.82
C ARG A 56 -11.98 -11.72 10.54
N PHE A 57 -11.24 -12.72 10.12
CA PHE A 57 -11.59 -13.54 8.95
C PHE A 57 -12.26 -14.81 9.42
N GLU A 58 -13.48 -15.04 8.99
CA GLU A 58 -14.26 -16.22 9.39
C GLU A 58 -13.86 -17.48 8.61
N ASP A 59 -13.45 -17.31 7.35
CA ASP A 59 -13.04 -18.42 6.49
C ASP A 59 -11.60 -18.81 6.79
N LEU A 60 -11.37 -20.09 7.08
CA LEU A 60 -10.05 -20.63 7.38
C LEU A 60 -9.06 -20.41 6.23
N GLU A 61 -9.51 -20.55 4.98
CA GLU A 61 -8.64 -20.33 3.83
C GLU A 61 -8.20 -18.87 3.73
N GLU A 62 -9.11 -17.94 4.02
CA GLU A 62 -8.76 -16.51 4.06
C GLU A 62 -7.78 -16.22 5.19
N GLN A 63 -7.97 -16.82 6.37
CA GLN A 63 -7.05 -16.68 7.49
C GLN A 63 -5.65 -17.15 7.11
N LYS A 64 -5.55 -18.28 6.42
CA LYS A 64 -4.26 -18.83 5.99
C LYS A 64 -3.56 -17.90 5.00
N LYS A 65 -4.31 -17.36 4.04
CA LYS A 65 -3.76 -16.42 3.06
C LYS A 65 -3.28 -15.14 3.73
N ALA A 66 -4.08 -14.60 4.64
CA ALA A 66 -3.71 -13.40 5.39
C ALA A 66 -2.46 -13.65 6.24
N ALA A 67 -2.41 -14.80 6.93
CA ALA A 67 -1.25 -15.15 7.74
C ALA A 67 0.03 -15.25 6.90
N ALA A 68 -0.06 -15.84 5.71
CA ALA A 68 1.08 -15.95 4.80
C ALA A 68 1.61 -14.58 4.40
N VAL A 69 0.73 -13.62 4.13
CA VAL A 69 1.12 -12.26 3.79
C VAL A 69 1.80 -11.57 4.96
N LEU A 70 1.19 -11.64 6.15
CA LEU A 70 1.71 -10.95 7.34
C LEU A 70 3.02 -11.52 7.85
N HIS A 71 3.25 -12.83 7.67
CA HIS A 71 4.44 -13.50 8.18
C HIS A 71 5.55 -13.69 7.15
N ALA A 72 5.36 -13.21 5.92
CA ALA A 72 6.36 -13.36 4.86
C ALA A 72 7.68 -12.65 5.18
N GLY A 73 7.60 -11.50 5.86
CA GLY A 73 8.79 -10.74 6.24
C GLY A 73 9.46 -10.02 5.08
N ILE A 74 10.35 -9.10 5.43
CA ILE A 74 11.14 -8.33 4.47
C ILE A 74 12.61 -8.68 4.70
N ARG A 75 13.28 -9.17 3.67
CA ARG A 75 14.65 -9.70 3.77
C ARG A 75 15.65 -8.77 3.07
N LEU A 76 15.81 -7.58 3.62
CA LEU A 76 16.75 -6.59 3.10
C LEU A 76 17.65 -6.14 4.24
N ASP A 77 18.95 -6.06 3.99
CA ASP A 77 19.96 -5.89 5.04
C ASP A 77 20.31 -4.43 5.33
N SER A 78 20.13 -3.51 4.38
CA SER A 78 20.49 -2.11 4.58
C SER A 78 19.28 -1.19 4.53
N ASP A 79 19.39 -0.04 5.19
CA ASP A 79 18.34 0.98 5.15
C ASP A 79 18.14 1.51 3.73
N GLU A 80 19.23 1.68 2.98
CA GLU A 80 19.17 2.11 1.57
C GLU A 80 18.35 1.16 0.72
N GLU A 81 18.60 -0.14 0.85
CA GLU A 81 17.84 -1.17 0.11
C GLU A 81 16.38 -1.16 0.51
N ARG A 82 16.10 -1.02 1.80
CA ARG A 82 14.72 -0.96 2.30
C ARG A 82 14.00 0.28 1.77
N GLN A 83 14.65 1.43 1.80
CA GLN A 83 14.07 2.67 1.28
C GLN A 83 13.72 2.55 -0.20
N GLN A 84 14.65 2.03 -1.00
CA GLN A 84 14.43 1.87 -2.42
C GLN A 84 13.31 0.87 -2.71
N ALA A 85 13.31 -0.27 -2.03
CA ALA A 85 12.29 -1.29 -2.21
C ALA A 85 10.91 -0.77 -1.83
N LEU A 86 10.79 -0.02 -0.73
CA LEU A 86 9.52 0.55 -0.30
C LEU A 86 8.99 1.56 -1.32
N LYS A 87 9.85 2.42 -1.83
CA LYS A 87 9.46 3.38 -2.87
C LYS A 87 8.98 2.69 -4.13
N ASP A 88 9.65 1.61 -4.52
CA ASP A 88 9.24 0.80 -5.68
C ASP A 88 7.85 0.19 -5.46
N VAL A 89 7.56 -0.29 -4.27
CA VAL A 89 6.25 -0.85 -3.93
C VAL A 89 5.17 0.24 -4.03
N ILE A 90 5.44 1.41 -3.47
CA ILE A 90 4.51 2.55 -3.54
C ILE A 90 4.23 2.90 -4.99
N PHE A 91 5.28 3.04 -5.80
CA PHE A 91 5.15 3.39 -7.22
C PHE A 91 4.30 2.37 -7.97
N ARG A 92 4.58 1.07 -7.78
CA ARG A 92 3.85 -0.01 -8.45
C ARG A 92 2.37 -0.01 -8.06
N MET A 93 2.07 0.14 -6.78
CA MET A 93 0.69 0.16 -6.30
C MET A 93 -0.09 1.34 -6.88
N LYS A 94 0.51 2.53 -6.85
CA LYS A 94 -0.13 3.74 -7.40
C LYS A 94 -0.31 3.61 -8.90
N SER A 95 0.67 3.06 -9.59
CA SER A 95 0.62 2.85 -11.03
C SER A 95 -0.50 1.87 -11.41
N ASP A 96 -0.60 0.75 -10.72
CA ASP A 96 -1.66 -0.24 -10.96
C ASP A 96 -3.05 0.30 -10.64
N SER A 97 -3.17 1.00 -9.52
CA SER A 97 -4.42 1.62 -9.09
C SER A 97 -4.88 2.67 -10.11
N LEU A 98 -3.95 3.49 -10.58
CA LEU A 98 -4.24 4.51 -11.58
C LEU A 98 -4.71 3.89 -12.90
N LYS A 99 -4.03 2.84 -13.36
CA LYS A 99 -4.43 2.12 -14.58
C LYS A 99 -5.84 1.56 -14.48
N LYS A 100 -6.17 0.99 -13.33
CA LYS A 100 -7.51 0.43 -13.09
C LYS A 100 -8.57 1.51 -13.08
N ARG A 101 -8.28 2.65 -12.45
CA ARG A 101 -9.22 3.77 -12.43
C ARG A 101 -9.40 4.39 -13.82
N MET A 102 -8.33 4.48 -14.59
CA MET A 102 -8.41 4.96 -15.99
C MET A 102 -9.27 4.03 -16.85
N ALA A 103 -9.13 2.72 -16.67
CA ALA A 103 -9.92 1.73 -17.40
C ALA A 103 -11.41 1.80 -17.05
N ARG A 104 -11.75 2.19 -15.82
CA ARG A 104 -13.14 2.34 -15.36
C ARG A 104 -13.71 3.72 -15.67
N GLY A 105 -12.85 4.69 -15.96
CA GLY A 105 -13.25 6.06 -16.15
C GLY A 105 -14.16 6.21 -17.37
N ASP A 106 -15.11 7.17 -17.28
CA ASP A 106 -15.98 7.51 -18.37
C ASP A 106 -15.22 8.50 -19.29
N PRO A 107 -14.89 8.09 -20.53
CA PRO A 107 -14.17 8.98 -21.44
C PRO A 107 -14.97 10.22 -21.82
N SER A 108 -16.27 10.24 -21.54
CA SER A 108 -17.11 11.42 -21.79
C SER A 108 -17.07 12.43 -20.64
N ASP A 109 -16.40 12.11 -19.51
CA ASP A 109 -16.26 13.04 -18.38
C ASP A 109 -14.86 13.66 -18.38
N PRO A 110 -14.72 14.90 -18.89
CA PRO A 110 -13.42 15.54 -18.99
C PRO A 110 -12.78 15.86 -17.64
N GLU A 111 -13.58 16.12 -16.60
CA GLU A 111 -13.03 16.40 -15.27
C GLU A 111 -12.36 15.20 -14.66
N SER A 112 -12.99 14.02 -14.75
CA SER A 112 -12.42 12.77 -14.27
C SER A 112 -11.15 12.44 -15.04
N PHE A 113 -11.16 12.59 -16.36
CA PHE A 113 -10.00 12.35 -17.20
C PHE A 113 -8.83 13.25 -16.82
N MET A 114 -9.08 14.55 -16.64
CA MET A 114 -8.04 15.51 -16.24
C MET A 114 -7.46 15.21 -14.88
N ALA A 115 -8.31 14.79 -13.91
CA ALA A 115 -7.85 14.42 -12.58
C ALA A 115 -6.92 13.21 -12.65
N LEU A 116 -7.26 12.20 -13.45
CA LEU A 116 -6.42 11.02 -13.63
C LEU A 116 -5.10 11.35 -14.32
N MET A 117 -5.12 12.24 -15.30
CA MET A 117 -3.89 12.66 -15.96
C MET A 117 -2.98 13.45 -15.03
N ARG A 118 -3.56 14.24 -14.12
CA ARG A 118 -2.80 14.95 -13.10
C ARG A 118 -2.13 13.97 -12.14
N GLU A 119 -2.86 12.96 -11.68
CA GLU A 119 -2.31 11.92 -10.82
C GLU A 119 -1.17 11.17 -11.52
N LYS A 120 -1.31 10.88 -12.80
CA LYS A 120 -0.27 10.24 -13.59
C LYS A 120 1.01 11.08 -13.62
N LYS A 121 0.86 12.38 -13.81
CA LYS A 121 1.99 13.32 -13.81
C LYS A 121 2.66 13.36 -12.44
N GLU A 122 1.89 13.44 -11.37
CA GLU A 122 2.41 13.44 -10.01
C GLU A 122 3.16 12.15 -9.70
N LEU A 123 2.66 11.02 -10.20
CA LEU A 123 3.31 9.72 -10.02
C LEU A 123 4.66 9.67 -10.74
N GLU A 124 4.75 10.21 -11.95
CA GLU A 124 6.03 10.28 -12.67
C GLU A 124 7.03 11.19 -11.94
N GLU A 125 6.57 12.30 -11.38
CA GLU A 125 7.39 13.19 -10.58
C GLU A 125 7.88 12.48 -9.32
N PHE A 126 7.03 11.70 -8.66
CA PHE A 126 7.40 10.89 -7.51
C PHE A 126 8.52 9.91 -7.88
N ARG A 127 8.40 9.26 -9.03
CA ARG A 127 9.41 8.30 -9.50
C ARG A 127 10.78 8.96 -9.66
N VAL A 128 10.80 10.15 -10.24
CA VAL A 128 12.05 10.90 -10.48
C VAL A 128 12.67 11.36 -9.17
N GLN A 129 11.84 11.75 -8.20
CA GLN A 129 12.29 12.33 -6.93
C GLN A 129 12.50 11.31 -5.82
N THR A 130 12.42 10.01 -6.11
CA THR A 130 12.54 8.97 -5.07
C THR A 130 13.81 9.03 -4.25
N GLY A 131 14.91 9.55 -4.83
CA GLY A 131 16.16 9.70 -4.09
C GLY A 131 16.11 10.72 -2.97
N GLU A 132 15.16 11.66 -3.02
CA GLU A 132 15.02 12.72 -2.02
C GLU A 132 14.02 12.38 -0.91
N LEU A 133 13.21 11.34 -1.12
CA LEU A 133 12.18 10.93 -0.15
C LEU A 133 12.77 9.96 0.85
N HIS A 134 12.50 10.20 2.10
CA HIS A 134 12.89 9.30 3.19
C HIS A 134 11.66 8.94 4.02
N ILE A 135 11.38 7.65 4.15
CA ILE A 135 10.30 7.13 4.97
C ILE A 135 10.93 6.43 6.17
N SER A 136 10.52 6.82 7.37
CA SER A 136 11.05 6.21 8.59
C SER A 136 10.67 4.74 8.66
N ILE A 137 11.67 3.87 8.77
CA ILE A 137 11.52 2.42 8.86
C ILE A 137 12.21 1.95 10.14
N ASN A 138 11.44 1.65 11.18
CA ASN A 138 11.99 1.20 12.47
C ASN A 138 11.24 -0.01 12.99
#